data_afaa444b9d9b287de938bb9e26857f94
#
_entry.id   afaa444b9d9b287de938bb9e26857f94
#
_cell.length_a   1.000
_cell.length_b   1.000
_cell.length_c   1.000
_cell.angle_alpha   90.00
_cell.angle_beta   90.00
_cell.angle_gamma   90.00
#
_symmetry.space_group_name_H-M   'P 1'
#
loop_
_entity.id
_entity.type
_entity.pdbx_description
1 polymer ?
#
loop_
_entity_poly.entity_id
_entity_poly.type
_entity_poly.pdbx_seq_one_letter_code
_entity_poly.pdbx_strand_id
1 'polypeptide(L)'
;MRVLQGGSTFAVRQFHFTTWPDHGVPLYPTSLLAFHKKFRGCSDGVSSPTVVHCSAGVGRTGTFIALDYLLDQAKAEQRVDVFGCVCQMRNNRVNMVQTEVLTATILSFHAAHCWVKSV
;
A
#
# COMPACT_ATOMS: atom_id res chain seq x y z
N MET A 1 16.90 -0.07 11.89
CA MET A 1 17.35 -1.47 12.12
C MET A 1 18.59 -1.72 11.27
N ARG A 2 19.55 -2.49 11.76
CA ARG A 2 20.72 -2.93 10.99
C ARG A 2 20.65 -4.45 10.79
N VAL A 3 20.92 -4.90 9.59
CA VAL A 3 20.94 -6.31 9.23
C VAL A 3 22.35 -6.70 8.82
N LEU A 4 22.85 -7.83 9.35
CA LEU A 4 24.16 -8.40 9.01
C LEU A 4 23.98 -9.53 8.00
N GLN A 5 24.70 -9.45 6.89
CA GLN A 5 24.76 -10.52 5.91
C GLN A 5 26.17 -10.63 5.34
N GLY A 6 26.78 -11.81 5.45
CA GLY A 6 28.11 -12.05 4.88
C GLY A 6 29.21 -11.12 5.40
N GLY A 7 29.14 -10.69 6.67
CA GLY A 7 30.08 -9.74 7.26
C GLY A 7 29.83 -8.26 6.94
N SER A 8 28.84 -7.96 6.09
CA SER A 8 28.44 -6.58 5.76
C SER A 8 27.22 -6.15 6.55
N THR A 9 27.17 -4.86 6.93
CA THR A 9 26.03 -4.28 7.66
C THR A 9 25.19 -3.43 6.73
N PHE A 10 23.90 -3.73 6.65
CA PHE A 10 22.93 -2.97 5.87
C PHE A 10 21.99 -2.18 6.80
N ALA A 11 21.75 -0.93 6.47
CA ALA A 11 20.72 -0.11 7.13
C ALA A 11 19.35 -0.43 6.52
N VAL A 12 18.41 -0.89 7.34
CA VAL A 12 17.02 -1.15 6.95
C VAL A 12 16.12 -0.17 7.67
N ARG A 13 15.25 0.50 6.92
CA ARG A 13 14.21 1.37 7.47
C ARG A 13 12.90 0.61 7.53
N GLN A 14 12.31 0.52 8.71
CA GLN A 14 11.01 -0.13 8.92
C GLN A 14 9.93 0.92 9.11
N PHE A 15 8.82 0.77 8.40
CA PHE A 15 7.57 1.50 8.60
C PHE A 15 6.53 0.52 9.11
N HIS A 16 5.92 0.82 10.25
CA HIS A 16 4.92 -0.06 10.87
C HIS A 16 3.61 0.70 11.04
N PHE A 17 2.57 0.26 10.33
CA PHE A 17 1.22 0.79 10.48
C PHE A 17 0.47 0.00 11.55
N THR A 18 0.26 0.60 12.71
CA THR A 18 -0.24 -0.09 13.92
C THR A 18 -1.75 0.04 14.14
N THR A 19 -2.43 0.91 13.38
CA THR A 19 -3.87 1.21 13.58
C THR A 19 -4.80 0.42 12.67
N TRP A 20 -4.31 -0.64 12.00
CA TRP A 20 -5.16 -1.55 11.26
C TRP A 20 -5.71 -2.62 12.19
N PRO A 21 -7.04 -2.71 12.40
CA PRO A 21 -7.62 -3.72 13.26
C PRO A 21 -7.38 -5.13 12.70
N ASP A 22 -7.29 -6.14 13.56
CA ASP A 22 -7.00 -7.53 13.19
C ASP A 22 -8.04 -8.11 12.23
N HIS A 23 -9.29 -7.69 12.34
CA HIS A 23 -10.37 -8.02 11.43
C HIS A 23 -11.00 -6.73 10.90
N GLY A 24 -11.11 -6.60 9.57
CA GLY A 24 -11.74 -5.46 8.91
C GLY A 24 -10.76 -4.52 8.22
N VAL A 25 -11.06 -3.24 8.25
CA VAL A 25 -10.37 -2.19 7.50
C VAL A 25 -10.04 -1.02 8.44
N PRO A 26 -9.08 -0.16 8.09
CA PRO A 26 -8.84 1.06 8.84
C PRO A 26 -10.12 1.90 8.93
N LEU A 27 -10.50 2.31 10.14
CA LEU A 27 -11.69 3.13 10.38
C LEU A 27 -11.65 4.45 9.61
N TYR A 28 -10.45 4.99 9.42
CA TYR A 28 -10.23 6.26 8.73
C TYR A 28 -9.25 6.07 7.57
N PRO A 29 -9.70 6.27 6.31
CA PRO A 29 -8.84 6.25 5.13
C PRO A 29 -7.65 7.19 5.23
N THR A 30 -7.83 8.35 5.87
CA THR A 30 -6.82 9.40 6.00
C THR A 30 -5.57 8.95 6.73
N SER A 31 -5.66 8.04 7.70
CA SER A 31 -4.50 7.54 8.45
C SER A 31 -3.58 6.70 7.58
N LEU A 32 -4.14 5.84 6.74
CA LEU A 32 -3.35 5.01 5.81
C LEU A 32 -2.76 5.85 4.67
N LEU A 33 -3.49 6.85 4.18
CA LEU A 33 -2.96 7.80 3.20
C LEU A 33 -1.79 8.62 3.77
N ALA A 34 -1.89 9.10 5.01
CA ALA A 34 -0.80 9.80 5.69
C ALA A 34 0.43 8.91 5.87
N PHE A 35 0.23 7.65 6.25
CA PHE A 35 1.29 6.65 6.34
C PHE A 35 1.95 6.40 4.98
N HIS A 36 1.16 6.20 3.92
CA HIS A 36 1.64 6.02 2.56
C HIS A 36 2.47 7.23 2.08
N LYS A 37 1.98 8.44 2.30
CA LYS A 37 2.69 9.68 1.95
C LYS A 37 4.05 9.77 2.67
N LYS A 38 4.11 9.44 3.95
CA LYS A 38 5.35 9.40 4.72
C LYS A 38 6.32 8.33 4.19
N PHE A 39 5.81 7.14 3.88
CA PHE A 39 6.59 6.06 3.27
C PHE A 39 7.19 6.50 1.93
N ARG A 40 6.39 7.04 1.03
CA ARG A 40 6.85 7.52 -0.29
C ARG A 40 7.89 8.63 -0.15
N GLY A 41 7.68 9.62 0.69
CA GLY A 41 8.66 10.70 0.92
C GLY A 41 10.00 10.23 1.47
N CYS A 42 10.07 9.01 2.01
CA CYS A 42 11.33 8.40 2.48
C CYS A 42 11.91 7.38 1.48
N SER A 43 11.13 6.93 0.50
CA SER A 43 11.50 5.87 -0.45
C SER A 43 11.81 6.41 -1.85
N ASP A 44 11.34 7.61 -2.17
CA ASP A 44 11.59 8.24 -3.47
C ASP A 44 13.10 8.48 -3.65
N GLY A 45 13.62 8.05 -4.82
CA GLY A 45 15.05 8.11 -5.15
C GLY A 45 15.90 6.99 -4.55
N VAL A 46 15.32 6.05 -3.82
CA VAL A 46 16.03 4.88 -3.28
C VAL A 46 15.85 3.72 -4.25
N SER A 47 16.96 3.19 -4.78
CA SER A 47 16.98 2.07 -5.72
C SER A 47 16.84 0.69 -5.07
N SER A 48 16.77 0.64 -3.75
CA SER A 48 16.65 -0.62 -3.00
C SER A 48 15.22 -1.17 -3.02
N PRO A 49 15.05 -2.50 -3.07
CA PRO A 49 13.73 -3.11 -3.05
C PRO A 49 13.01 -2.85 -1.72
N THR A 50 11.70 -2.65 -1.81
CA THR A 50 10.81 -2.53 -0.65
C THR A 50 10.11 -3.86 -0.39
N VAL A 51 10.12 -4.33 0.86
CA VAL A 51 9.36 -5.50 1.29
C VAL A 51 8.12 -5.03 2.03
N VAL A 52 6.95 -5.45 1.55
CA VAL A 52 5.66 -5.20 2.19
C VAL A 52 5.13 -6.51 2.74
N HIS A 53 4.77 -6.53 4.03
CA HIS A 53 4.23 -7.74 4.66
C HIS A 53 3.13 -7.41 5.68
N CYS A 54 2.29 -8.39 5.94
CA CYS A 54 1.37 -8.45 7.08
C CYS A 54 1.47 -9.85 7.71
N SER A 55 0.40 -10.45 8.22
CA SER A 55 0.47 -11.84 8.71
C SER A 55 0.57 -12.84 7.55
N ALA A 56 -0.45 -12.89 6.67
CA ALA A 56 -0.48 -13.82 5.52
C ALA A 56 0.18 -13.26 4.25
N GLY A 57 0.44 -11.96 4.19
CA GLY A 57 1.03 -11.29 3.03
C GLY A 57 0.08 -11.16 1.84
N VAL A 58 -1.22 -11.14 2.06
CA VAL A 58 -2.24 -11.06 0.98
C VAL A 58 -3.29 -9.97 1.21
N GLY A 59 -3.88 -9.87 2.39
CA GLY A 59 -4.95 -8.91 2.68
C GLY A 59 -4.44 -7.47 2.80
N ARG A 60 -3.92 -7.10 3.95
CA ARG A 60 -3.35 -5.76 4.22
C ARG A 60 -2.21 -5.43 3.27
N THR A 61 -1.34 -6.38 3.00
CA THR A 61 -0.24 -6.27 2.03
C THR A 61 -0.77 -5.93 0.64
N GLY A 62 -1.74 -6.69 0.15
CA GLY A 62 -2.36 -6.45 -1.16
C GLY A 62 -3.04 -5.09 -1.24
N THR A 63 -3.74 -4.68 -0.18
CA THR A 63 -4.40 -3.38 -0.11
C THR A 63 -3.39 -2.22 -0.18
N PHE A 64 -2.29 -2.32 0.56
CA PHE A 64 -1.26 -1.28 0.53
C PHE A 64 -0.57 -1.18 -0.83
N ILE A 65 -0.22 -2.31 -1.45
CA ILE A 65 0.41 -2.35 -2.77
C ILE A 65 -0.56 -1.82 -3.85
N ALA A 66 -1.84 -2.22 -3.79
CA ALA A 66 -2.84 -1.70 -4.71
C ALA A 66 -3.03 -0.19 -4.57
N LEU A 67 -3.09 0.32 -3.33
CA LEU A 67 -3.18 1.75 -3.05
C LEU A 67 -2.00 2.52 -3.65
N ASP A 68 -0.78 2.02 -3.47
CA ASP A 68 0.44 2.62 -4.00
C ASP A 68 0.40 2.73 -5.52
N TYR A 69 0.08 1.64 -6.20
CA TYR A 69 -0.04 1.58 -7.66
C TYR A 69 -1.15 2.50 -8.19
N LEU A 70 -2.36 2.43 -7.59
CA LEU A 70 -3.52 3.17 -8.07
C LEU A 70 -3.39 4.68 -7.84
N LEU A 71 -2.68 5.11 -6.80
CA LEU A 71 -2.37 6.52 -6.60
C LEU A 71 -1.43 7.06 -7.70
N ASP A 72 -0.46 6.26 -8.14
CA ASP A 72 0.41 6.63 -9.25
C ASP A 72 -0.34 6.60 -10.60
N GLN A 73 -1.20 5.60 -10.82
CA GLN A 73 -2.08 5.55 -11.99
C GLN A 73 -3.01 6.77 -12.05
N ALA A 74 -3.63 7.14 -10.94
CA ALA A 74 -4.50 8.32 -10.87
C ALA A 74 -3.78 9.61 -11.26
N LYS A 75 -2.51 9.76 -10.87
CA LYS A 75 -1.69 10.93 -11.24
C LYS A 75 -1.34 10.93 -12.73
N ALA A 76 -0.98 9.77 -13.27
CA ALA A 76 -0.51 9.64 -14.65
C ALA A 76 -1.65 9.67 -15.68
N GLU A 77 -2.76 8.96 -15.39
CA GLU A 77 -3.81 8.68 -16.36
C GLU A 77 -5.13 9.40 -16.05
N GLN A 78 -5.25 10.09 -14.89
CA GLN A 78 -6.49 10.72 -14.40
C GLN A 78 -7.66 9.74 -14.24
N ARG A 79 -7.35 8.46 -14.10
CA ARG A 79 -8.30 7.36 -13.86
C ARG A 79 -7.65 6.29 -13.01
N VAL A 80 -8.46 5.38 -12.47
CA VAL A 80 -8.00 4.17 -11.78
C VAL A 80 -8.77 2.95 -12.26
N ASP A 81 -8.07 1.82 -12.36
CA ASP A 81 -8.66 0.51 -12.65
C ASP A 81 -8.36 -0.44 -11.48
N VAL A 82 -9.24 -0.41 -10.47
CA VAL A 82 -9.09 -1.23 -9.26
C VAL A 82 -9.22 -2.71 -9.61
N PHE A 83 -10.16 -3.07 -10.48
CA PHE A 83 -10.38 -4.47 -10.87
C PHE A 83 -9.16 -5.04 -11.61
N GLY A 84 -8.68 -4.35 -12.64
CA GLY A 84 -7.50 -4.76 -13.40
C GLY A 84 -6.25 -4.85 -12.51
N CYS A 85 -6.05 -3.89 -11.61
CA CYS A 85 -4.95 -3.92 -10.64
C CYS A 85 -4.99 -5.18 -9.77
N VAL A 86 -6.13 -5.50 -9.17
CA VAL A 86 -6.28 -6.69 -8.31
C VAL A 86 -6.11 -7.99 -9.10
N CYS A 87 -6.66 -8.08 -10.31
CA CYS A 87 -6.46 -9.23 -11.19
C CYS A 87 -4.98 -9.45 -11.53
N GLN A 88 -4.27 -8.39 -11.89
CA GLN A 88 -2.84 -8.46 -12.19
C GLN A 88 -2.02 -8.89 -10.97
N MET A 89 -2.32 -8.36 -9.79
CA MET A 89 -1.66 -8.77 -8.55
C MET A 89 -1.87 -10.26 -8.26
N ARG A 90 -3.09 -10.78 -8.51
CA ARG A 90 -3.43 -12.18 -8.29
C ARG A 90 -2.75 -13.15 -9.26
N ASN A 91 -2.29 -12.68 -10.42
CA ASN A 91 -1.43 -13.46 -11.31
C ASN A 91 -0.03 -13.72 -10.70
N ASN A 92 0.46 -12.81 -9.87
CA ASN A 92 1.75 -12.95 -9.20
C ASN A 92 1.65 -13.67 -7.85
N ARG A 93 0.58 -13.41 -7.09
CA ARG A 93 0.31 -14.03 -5.79
C ARG A 93 -1.20 -14.16 -5.59
N VAL A 94 -1.68 -15.39 -5.43
CA VAL A 94 -3.10 -15.68 -5.19
C VAL A 94 -3.64 -14.95 -3.95
N ASN A 95 -4.93 -14.64 -3.96
CA ASN A 95 -5.66 -14.01 -2.86
C ASN A 95 -5.21 -12.58 -2.48
N MET A 96 -4.42 -11.91 -3.32
CA MET A 96 -4.10 -10.50 -3.07
C MET A 96 -5.37 -9.66 -3.01
N VAL A 97 -5.46 -8.75 -2.02
CA VAL A 97 -6.70 -8.04 -1.62
C VAL A 97 -7.79 -9.05 -1.30
N GLN A 98 -7.66 -9.71 -0.16
CA GLN A 98 -8.33 -10.96 0.19
C GLN A 98 -9.86 -10.87 0.25
N THR A 99 -10.43 -9.72 0.60
CA THR A 99 -11.87 -9.55 0.83
C THR A 99 -12.47 -8.39 0.03
N GLU A 100 -13.78 -8.46 -0.22
CA GLU A 100 -14.53 -7.38 -0.86
C GLU A 100 -14.46 -6.06 -0.06
N VAL A 101 -14.45 -6.16 1.27
CA VAL A 101 -14.32 -5.00 2.15
C VAL A 101 -12.98 -4.28 1.94
N LEU A 102 -11.90 -5.01 1.71
CA LEU A 102 -10.60 -4.42 1.36
C LEU A 102 -10.62 -3.74 -0.02
N THR A 103 -11.34 -4.32 -0.98
CA THR A 103 -11.55 -3.68 -2.29
C THR A 103 -12.35 -2.39 -2.16
N ALA A 104 -13.43 -2.41 -1.40
CA ALA A 104 -14.23 -1.20 -1.12
C ALA A 104 -13.41 -0.12 -0.39
N THR A 105 -12.50 -0.53 0.48
CA THR A 105 -11.54 0.36 1.15
C THR A 105 -10.64 1.07 0.14
N ILE A 106 -10.08 0.36 -0.83
CA ILE A 106 -9.25 0.96 -1.89
C ILE A 106 -10.06 2.03 -2.67
N LEU A 107 -11.32 1.75 -3.00
CA LEU A 107 -12.21 2.70 -3.67
C LEU A 107 -12.48 3.95 -2.81
N SER A 108 -12.67 3.78 -1.51
CA SER A 108 -12.88 4.92 -0.59
C SER A 108 -11.64 5.81 -0.46
N PHE A 109 -10.44 5.23 -0.52
CA PHE A 109 -9.19 6.00 -0.54
C PHE A 109 -9.06 6.85 -1.80
N HIS A 110 -9.45 6.32 -2.94
CA HIS A 110 -9.43 7.08 -4.20
C HIS A 110 -10.38 8.27 -4.13
N ALA A 111 -11.60 8.07 -3.64
CA ALA A 111 -12.57 9.15 -3.45
C ALA A 111 -12.02 10.25 -2.51
N ALA A 112 -11.45 9.87 -1.36
CA ALA A 112 -10.85 10.81 -0.41
C ALA A 112 -9.69 11.61 -1.04
N HIS A 113 -8.86 10.97 -1.89
CA HIS A 113 -7.75 11.64 -2.55
C HIS A 113 -8.21 12.65 -3.62
N CYS A 114 -9.28 12.35 -4.35
CA CYS A 114 -9.88 13.27 -5.33
C CYS A 114 -10.49 14.50 -4.66
N TRP A 115 -11.11 14.35 -3.48
CA TRP A 115 -11.69 15.46 -2.73
C TRP A 115 -10.64 16.46 -2.19
N VAL A 116 -9.47 15.97 -1.81
CA VAL A 116 -8.36 16.81 -1.30
C VAL A 116 -7.75 17.70 -2.39
N LYS A 117 -7.94 17.36 -3.68
CA LYS A 117 -7.45 18.17 -4.81
C LYS A 117 -8.43 19.24 -5.27
N SER A 118 -9.65 19.26 -4.75
CA SER A 118 -10.72 20.19 -5.14
C SER A 118 -10.88 21.38 -4.19
N VAL A 119 -9.92 21.59 -3.30
CA VAL A 119 -9.90 22.74 -2.36
C VAL A 119 -8.68 23.60 -2.61
#